data_be962a8140be207a5e8ffc035a838f74
#
_entry.id   be962a8140be207a5e8ffc035a838f74
#
_cell.length_a   1.000
_cell.length_b   1.000
_cell.length_c   1.000
_cell.angle_alpha   90.00
_cell.angle_beta   90.00
_cell.angle_gamma   90.00
#
_symmetry.space_group_name_H-M   'P 1'
#
loop_
_entity.id
_entity.type
_entity.pdbx_description
1 polymer ?
#
loop_
_entity_poly.entity_id
_entity_poly.type
_entity_poly.pdbx_seq_one_letter_code
_entity_poly.pdbx_strand_id
1 'polypeptide(L)'
;MTNAELIPAVILKRKAVVYVRQSTQSQVMTNLEGKRRQYDLVDVARQHGFVDVEIIDDDLGRSASGTVARPGFDRLVAWLCAGKVGAVLCFDASRLARNGRDWHHLLELCGLVEARVIDVEGVYNPCRPNDRLLLGMKGSISEFELGVLRTRMLDAARSKASRGELRLSVPFGYIWHREAGLGLDPDLRLQEVIRLIFARFHELGSARQVLLSMKADQIHFPRPSDEGRMTSFDWTPIRYRNVIAVLKNPFYAGVYVYGKSEKRTSIVEGRARRSYGHGKPIGTWEVMIKDHHAGYIGWTEYERNQKQLALNN
;
A
#
# COMPACT_ATOMS: atom_id res chain seq x y z
N MET A 1 3.25 43.97 0.82
CA MET A 1 4.17 43.72 -0.30
C MET A 1 3.38 43.73 -1.59
N THR A 2 3.79 44.47 -2.58
CA THR A 2 3.15 44.47 -3.90
C THR A 2 3.53 43.18 -4.66
N ASN A 3 2.69 42.75 -5.60
CA ASN A 3 2.95 41.55 -6.41
C ASN A 3 4.30 41.64 -7.16
N ALA A 4 4.70 42.82 -7.53
CA ALA A 4 6.00 43.12 -8.19
C ALA A 4 7.22 42.89 -7.28
N GLU A 5 7.08 43.03 -5.97
CA GLU A 5 8.15 42.73 -4.99
C GLU A 5 8.30 41.24 -4.73
N LEU A 6 7.22 40.49 -4.87
CA LEU A 6 7.21 39.03 -4.68
C LEU A 6 7.73 38.31 -5.92
N ILE A 7 7.36 38.76 -7.13
CA ILE A 7 7.75 38.15 -8.40
C ILE A 7 8.36 39.22 -9.31
N PRO A 8 9.68 39.40 -9.29
CA PRO A 8 10.39 40.36 -10.16
C PRO A 8 10.21 39.98 -11.67
N ALA A 9 10.28 41.02 -12.52
CA ALA A 9 10.12 40.85 -13.98
C ALA A 9 11.08 39.82 -14.62
N VAL A 10 12.29 39.68 -14.04
CA VAL A 10 13.28 38.69 -14.50
C VAL A 10 12.77 37.26 -14.30
N ILE A 11 11.98 36.99 -13.25
CA ILE A 11 11.41 35.71 -12.95
C ILE A 11 10.22 35.42 -13.88
N LEU A 12 9.41 36.43 -14.19
CA LEU A 12 8.26 36.32 -15.11
C LEU A 12 8.67 35.96 -16.56
N LYS A 13 9.91 36.22 -16.95
CA LYS A 13 10.47 35.82 -18.25
C LYS A 13 10.79 34.33 -18.34
N ARG A 14 10.84 33.63 -17.20
CA ARG A 14 11.07 32.19 -17.12
C ARG A 14 9.72 31.46 -17.09
N LYS A 15 9.77 30.17 -17.27
CA LYS A 15 8.60 29.29 -17.27
C LYS A 15 7.98 29.17 -15.87
N ALA A 16 6.66 29.21 -15.76
CA ALA A 16 5.93 28.72 -14.61
C ALA A 16 5.58 27.24 -14.81
N VAL A 17 5.84 26.41 -13.82
CA VAL A 17 5.54 24.97 -13.88
C VAL A 17 4.44 24.63 -12.88
N VAL A 18 3.30 24.18 -13.37
CA VAL A 18 2.21 23.63 -12.56
C VAL A 18 2.43 22.13 -12.39
N TYR A 19 2.73 21.72 -11.15
CA TYR A 19 2.97 20.32 -10.85
C TYR A 19 1.73 19.67 -10.25
N VAL A 20 1.15 18.72 -11.02
CA VAL A 20 -0.10 18.03 -10.69
C VAL A 20 0.21 16.61 -10.22
N ARG A 21 -0.25 16.24 -9.03
CA ARG A 21 -0.04 14.91 -8.47
C ARG A 21 -1.27 14.37 -7.72
N GLN A 22 -1.57 13.10 -7.96
CA GLN A 22 -2.51 12.31 -7.17
C GLN A 22 -1.88 10.95 -6.83
N SER A 23 -2.09 10.48 -5.59
CA SER A 23 -1.31 9.36 -5.01
C SER A 23 -1.71 7.98 -5.54
N THR A 24 -2.93 7.79 -6.06
CA THR A 24 -3.44 6.50 -6.51
C THR A 24 -4.27 6.65 -7.79
N GLN A 25 -4.30 5.61 -8.63
CA GLN A 25 -5.15 5.59 -9.81
C GLN A 25 -6.65 5.72 -9.46
N SER A 26 -7.06 5.15 -8.32
CA SER A 26 -8.43 5.32 -7.83
C SER A 26 -8.75 6.79 -7.58
N GLN A 27 -7.86 7.56 -6.95
CA GLN A 27 -8.04 9.00 -6.76
C GLN A 27 -8.09 9.77 -8.08
N VAL A 28 -7.30 9.37 -9.08
CA VAL A 28 -7.33 9.98 -10.44
C VAL A 28 -8.70 9.80 -11.08
N MET A 29 -9.36 8.66 -10.85
CA MET A 29 -10.68 8.34 -11.41
C MET A 29 -11.84 8.91 -10.62
N THR A 30 -11.73 9.00 -9.29
CA THR A 30 -12.84 9.39 -8.41
C THR A 30 -12.81 10.84 -7.95
N ASN A 31 -11.62 11.47 -7.89
CA ASN A 31 -11.44 12.84 -7.43
C ASN A 31 -11.20 13.81 -8.60
N LEU A 32 -12.19 13.92 -9.49
CA LEU A 32 -12.14 14.81 -10.66
C LEU A 32 -12.07 16.29 -10.27
N GLU A 33 -12.75 16.69 -9.19
CA GLU A 33 -12.72 18.06 -8.69
C GLU A 33 -11.33 18.45 -8.15
N GLY A 34 -10.69 17.59 -7.38
CA GLY A 34 -9.33 17.82 -6.90
C GLY A 34 -8.31 17.89 -8.04
N LYS A 35 -8.54 17.16 -9.14
CA LYS A 35 -7.75 17.27 -10.36
C LYS A 35 -7.98 18.62 -11.02
N ARG A 36 -9.24 19.03 -11.24
CA ARG A 36 -9.60 20.31 -11.85
C ARG A 36 -8.97 21.49 -11.12
N ARG A 37 -9.08 21.54 -9.80
CA ARG A 37 -8.47 22.60 -8.98
C ARG A 37 -6.94 22.71 -9.14
N GLN A 38 -6.25 21.61 -9.44
CA GLN A 38 -4.82 21.64 -9.71
C GLN A 38 -4.52 22.22 -11.09
N TYR A 39 -5.37 21.97 -12.10
CA TYR A 39 -5.23 22.59 -13.42
C TYR A 39 -5.61 24.06 -13.41
N ASP A 40 -6.53 24.51 -12.52
CA ASP A 40 -6.89 25.92 -12.35
C ASP A 40 -5.69 26.78 -11.90
N LEU A 41 -4.60 26.16 -11.38
CA LEU A 41 -3.36 26.86 -11.07
C LEU A 41 -2.65 27.44 -12.30
N VAL A 42 -3.00 27.02 -13.52
CA VAL A 42 -2.54 27.66 -14.75
C VAL A 42 -3.05 29.11 -14.83
N ASP A 43 -4.30 29.32 -14.45
CA ASP A 43 -4.88 30.65 -14.44
C ASP A 43 -4.29 31.52 -13.33
N VAL A 44 -3.95 30.89 -12.18
CA VAL A 44 -3.21 31.57 -11.11
C VAL A 44 -1.83 32.02 -11.61
N ALA A 45 -1.10 31.15 -12.34
CA ALA A 45 0.19 31.53 -12.90
C ALA A 45 0.07 32.72 -13.87
N ARG A 46 -0.94 32.70 -14.73
CA ARG A 46 -1.22 33.81 -15.67
C ARG A 46 -1.61 35.10 -14.94
N GLN A 47 -2.41 35.03 -13.88
CA GLN A 47 -2.78 36.17 -13.05
C GLN A 47 -1.54 36.81 -12.39
N HIS A 48 -0.52 36.01 -12.05
CA HIS A 48 0.76 36.51 -11.56
C HIS A 48 1.65 37.11 -12.66
N GLY A 49 1.27 37.01 -13.94
CA GLY A 49 1.96 37.58 -15.07
C GLY A 49 2.91 36.64 -15.82
N PHE A 50 2.88 35.31 -15.54
CA PHE A 50 3.64 34.35 -16.34
C PHE A 50 2.99 34.13 -17.71
N VAL A 51 3.80 34.25 -18.76
CA VAL A 51 3.36 33.99 -20.15
C VAL A 51 3.57 32.54 -20.53
N ASP A 52 4.71 31.95 -20.16
CA ASP A 52 5.06 30.57 -20.43
C ASP A 52 4.67 29.69 -19.21
N VAL A 53 3.59 28.95 -19.33
CA VAL A 53 3.06 28.08 -18.27
C VAL A 53 3.00 26.65 -18.78
N GLU A 54 3.65 25.73 -18.09
CA GLU A 54 3.67 24.33 -18.45
C GLU A 54 3.14 23.44 -17.31
N ILE A 55 2.43 22.38 -17.66
CA ILE A 55 1.87 21.42 -16.71
C ILE A 55 2.71 20.17 -16.72
N ILE A 56 3.09 19.70 -15.52
CA ILE A 56 3.69 18.37 -15.32
C ILE A 56 2.68 17.50 -14.57
N ASP A 57 2.13 16.50 -15.24
CA ASP A 57 1.15 15.55 -14.72
C ASP A 57 1.54 14.07 -14.95
N ASP A 58 2.77 13.81 -15.38
CA ASP A 58 3.31 12.46 -15.64
C ASP A 58 3.33 11.55 -14.40
N ASP A 59 3.24 12.13 -13.20
CA ASP A 59 3.28 11.42 -11.93
C ASP A 59 1.88 11.13 -11.35
N LEU A 60 0.81 11.36 -12.12
CA LEU A 60 -0.57 11.04 -11.75
C LEU A 60 -0.73 9.52 -11.51
N GLY A 61 -1.39 9.16 -10.40
CA GLY A 61 -1.65 7.76 -10.04
C GLY A 61 -0.43 6.98 -9.56
N ARG A 62 0.74 7.62 -9.42
CA ARG A 62 1.94 6.98 -8.91
C ARG A 62 2.03 7.10 -7.40
N SER A 63 2.12 5.94 -6.73
CA SER A 63 2.22 5.88 -5.27
C SER A 63 3.42 6.65 -4.72
N ALA A 64 3.26 7.24 -3.54
CA ALA A 64 4.34 7.86 -2.78
C ALA A 64 5.34 6.86 -2.16
N SER A 65 5.21 5.53 -2.42
CA SER A 65 6.19 4.54 -1.96
C SER A 65 7.54 4.76 -2.66
N GLY A 66 8.63 4.79 -1.89
CA GLY A 66 9.96 5.28 -2.29
C GLY A 66 10.69 4.57 -3.44
N THR A 67 10.04 3.64 -4.15
CA THR A 67 10.65 2.82 -5.21
C THR A 67 10.11 3.10 -6.62
N VAL A 68 9.06 3.91 -6.75
CA VAL A 68 8.44 4.20 -8.06
C VAL A 68 9.12 5.40 -8.73
N ALA A 69 9.57 5.28 -9.97
CA ALA A 69 10.15 6.37 -10.75
C ALA A 69 9.15 7.52 -10.95
N ARG A 70 9.65 8.77 -10.91
CA ARG A 70 8.87 10.01 -11.05
C ARG A 70 9.42 10.87 -12.19
N PRO A 71 9.17 10.49 -13.45
CA PRO A 71 9.70 11.24 -14.58
C PRO A 71 9.26 12.70 -14.60
N GLY A 72 8.06 13.02 -14.09
CA GLY A 72 7.60 14.40 -13.97
C GLY A 72 8.41 15.19 -12.95
N PHE A 73 8.69 14.65 -11.78
CA PHE A 73 9.53 15.30 -10.78
C PHE A 73 10.97 15.43 -11.25
N ASP A 74 11.53 14.40 -11.87
CA ASP A 74 12.89 14.43 -12.41
C ASP A 74 13.02 15.49 -13.50
N ARG A 75 11.99 15.67 -14.36
CA ARG A 75 11.91 16.73 -15.37
C ARG A 75 11.86 18.12 -14.73
N LEU A 76 11.06 18.30 -13.67
CA LEU A 76 11.01 19.57 -12.91
C LEU A 76 12.38 19.92 -12.35
N VAL A 77 13.06 18.97 -11.70
CA VAL A 77 14.40 19.14 -11.15
C VAL A 77 15.40 19.55 -12.26
N ALA A 78 15.39 18.85 -13.39
CA ALA A 78 16.27 19.17 -14.52
C ALA A 78 16.04 20.59 -15.07
N TRP A 79 14.79 21.05 -15.15
CA TRP A 79 14.48 22.42 -15.60
C TRP A 79 14.86 23.47 -14.57
N LEU A 80 14.71 23.19 -13.27
CA LEU A 80 15.23 24.05 -12.21
C LEU A 80 16.74 24.18 -12.31
N CYS A 81 17.48 23.08 -12.40
CA CYS A 81 18.93 23.08 -12.55
C CYS A 81 19.39 23.85 -13.80
N ALA A 82 18.61 23.81 -14.88
CA ALA A 82 18.88 24.58 -16.09
C ALA A 82 18.49 26.08 -16.00
N GLY A 83 17.98 26.56 -14.85
CA GLY A 83 17.55 27.95 -14.65
C GLY A 83 16.33 28.37 -15.48
N LYS A 84 15.60 27.41 -16.07
CA LYS A 84 14.44 27.67 -16.96
C LYS A 84 13.17 28.01 -16.22
N VAL A 85 13.07 27.65 -14.91
CA VAL A 85 11.87 27.78 -14.11
C VAL A 85 11.92 29.05 -13.27
N GLY A 86 10.89 29.88 -13.36
CA GLY A 86 10.70 31.07 -12.54
C GLY A 86 9.80 30.80 -11.33
N ALA A 87 8.79 29.93 -11.50
CA ALA A 87 7.94 29.52 -10.39
C ALA A 87 7.48 28.06 -10.53
N VAL A 88 7.34 27.39 -9.37
CA VAL A 88 6.70 26.08 -9.25
C VAL A 88 5.38 26.29 -8.54
N LEU A 89 4.28 25.93 -9.22
CA LEU A 89 2.93 26.02 -8.68
C LEU A 89 2.42 24.63 -8.30
N CYS A 90 1.79 24.56 -7.14
CA CYS A 90 1.15 23.35 -6.64
C CYS A 90 -0.07 23.69 -5.79
N PHE A 91 -1.01 22.76 -5.68
CA PHE A 91 -2.19 22.98 -4.84
C PHE A 91 -1.82 23.12 -3.36
N ASP A 92 -0.83 22.36 -2.91
CA ASP A 92 -0.28 22.39 -1.57
C ASP A 92 1.22 22.09 -1.67
N ALA A 93 2.04 22.95 -1.11
CA ALA A 93 3.50 22.83 -1.13
C ALA A 93 4.00 21.46 -0.63
N SER A 94 3.32 20.88 0.36
CA SER A 94 3.61 19.53 0.88
C SER A 94 3.45 18.40 -0.13
N ARG A 95 2.70 18.61 -1.21
CA ARG A 95 2.45 17.61 -2.26
C ARG A 95 3.50 17.57 -3.36
N LEU A 96 4.40 18.56 -3.42
CA LEU A 96 5.49 18.58 -4.39
C LEU A 96 6.49 17.44 -4.19
N ALA A 97 6.76 17.07 -2.95
CA ALA A 97 7.72 16.02 -2.62
C ALA A 97 7.06 14.78 -2.02
N ARG A 98 7.79 13.66 -1.96
CA ARG A 98 7.36 12.40 -1.32
C ARG A 98 7.67 12.34 0.16
N ASN A 99 8.78 12.95 0.52
CA ASN A 99 9.40 12.88 1.83
C ASN A 99 10.17 14.17 2.08
N GLY A 100 10.58 14.39 3.31
CA GLY A 100 11.32 15.58 3.70
C GLY A 100 12.60 15.77 2.91
N ARG A 101 13.29 14.70 2.50
CA ARG A 101 14.54 14.80 1.73
C ARG A 101 14.30 15.41 0.33
N ASP A 102 13.33 14.89 -0.42
CA ASP A 102 13.00 15.43 -1.76
C ASP A 102 12.49 16.86 -1.64
N TRP A 103 11.76 17.16 -0.56
CA TRP A 103 11.26 18.51 -0.25
C TRP A 103 12.38 19.49 -0.01
N HIS A 104 13.31 19.18 0.88
CA HIS A 104 14.45 20.06 1.17
C HIS A 104 15.34 20.27 -0.05
N HIS A 105 15.59 19.20 -0.82
CA HIS A 105 16.34 19.28 -2.07
C HIS A 105 15.65 20.21 -3.10
N LEU A 106 14.33 20.09 -3.26
CA LEU A 106 13.58 21.01 -4.14
C LEU A 106 13.67 22.47 -3.68
N LEU A 107 13.54 22.73 -2.37
CA LEU A 107 13.66 24.07 -1.82
C LEU A 107 15.07 24.65 -2.01
N GLU A 108 16.11 23.84 -1.86
CA GLU A 108 17.49 24.26 -2.14
C GLU A 108 17.66 24.66 -3.60
N LEU A 109 17.18 23.83 -4.53
CA LEU A 109 17.25 24.16 -5.96
C LEU A 109 16.46 25.43 -6.29
N CYS A 110 15.24 25.59 -5.76
CA CYS A 110 14.46 26.80 -5.95
C CYS A 110 15.19 28.03 -5.39
N GLY A 111 15.87 27.90 -4.25
CA GLY A 111 16.70 28.97 -3.67
C GLY A 111 17.89 29.33 -4.56
N LEU A 112 18.62 28.33 -5.07
CA LEU A 112 19.80 28.55 -5.94
C LEU A 112 19.46 29.28 -7.24
N VAL A 113 18.30 28.97 -7.85
CA VAL A 113 17.88 29.59 -9.11
C VAL A 113 16.91 30.75 -8.93
N GLU A 114 16.65 31.14 -7.68
CA GLU A 114 15.70 32.18 -7.29
C GLU A 114 14.27 31.94 -7.76
N ALA A 115 13.87 30.67 -8.00
CA ALA A 115 12.51 30.32 -8.36
C ALA A 115 11.55 30.52 -7.17
N ARG A 116 10.30 30.89 -7.46
CA ARG A 116 9.24 31.02 -6.46
C ARG A 116 8.50 29.68 -6.31
N VAL A 117 7.98 29.45 -5.11
CA VAL A 117 6.99 28.40 -4.85
C VAL A 117 5.66 29.10 -4.62
N ILE A 118 4.62 28.65 -5.33
CA ILE A 118 3.29 29.24 -5.25
C ILE A 118 2.30 28.13 -4.93
N ASP A 119 1.54 28.31 -3.88
CA ASP A 119 0.40 27.43 -3.55
C ASP A 119 -0.88 28.26 -3.38
N VAL A 120 -1.99 27.62 -2.96
CA VAL A 120 -3.27 28.29 -2.76
C VAL A 120 -3.25 29.35 -1.65
N GLU A 121 -2.26 29.33 -0.75
CA GLU A 121 -2.16 30.24 0.37
C GLU A 121 -1.27 31.45 0.04
N GLY A 122 -0.34 31.34 -0.94
CA GLY A 122 0.51 32.46 -1.30
C GLY A 122 1.72 32.15 -2.16
N VAL A 123 2.54 33.18 -2.29
CA VAL A 123 3.80 33.17 -3.01
C VAL A 123 4.96 33.20 -2.03
N TYR A 124 5.86 32.23 -2.16
CA TYR A 124 7.01 32.07 -1.27
C TYR A 124 8.32 32.23 -2.03
N ASN A 125 9.25 32.93 -1.43
CA ASN A 125 10.61 33.09 -1.94
C ASN A 125 11.58 32.23 -1.10
N PRO A 126 12.06 31.09 -1.57
CA PRO A 126 12.96 30.19 -0.82
C PRO A 126 14.33 30.84 -0.46
N CYS A 127 14.68 31.97 -1.07
CA CYS A 127 15.87 32.76 -0.68
C CYS A 127 15.66 33.56 0.60
N ARG A 128 14.40 33.81 1.00
CA ARG A 128 14.10 34.56 2.24
C ARG A 128 14.01 33.57 3.40
N PRO A 129 14.73 33.83 4.53
CA PRO A 129 14.74 32.91 5.66
C PRO A 129 13.35 32.56 6.21
N ASN A 130 12.46 33.57 6.32
CA ASN A 130 11.09 33.34 6.82
C ASN A 130 10.24 32.48 5.90
N ASP A 131 10.28 32.72 4.58
CA ASP A 131 9.52 31.93 3.60
C ASP A 131 10.08 30.53 3.53
N ARG A 132 11.41 30.36 3.59
CA ARG A 132 12.07 29.06 3.63
C ARG A 132 11.70 28.28 4.88
N LEU A 133 11.64 28.94 6.04
CA LEU A 133 11.19 28.34 7.29
C LEU A 133 9.73 27.88 7.17
N LEU A 134 8.85 28.74 6.65
CA LEU A 134 7.43 28.44 6.47
C LEU A 134 7.21 27.24 5.55
N LEU A 135 7.89 27.20 4.41
CA LEU A 135 7.86 26.07 3.49
C LEU A 135 8.41 24.79 4.12
N GLY A 136 9.51 24.88 4.90
CA GLY A 136 10.07 23.77 5.65
C GLY A 136 9.07 23.21 6.67
N MET A 137 8.37 24.07 7.40
CA MET A 137 7.33 23.68 8.34
C MET A 137 6.12 23.02 7.63
N LYS A 138 5.65 23.56 6.51
CA LYS A 138 4.56 22.94 5.72
C LYS A 138 4.90 21.52 5.32
N GLY A 139 6.10 21.27 4.81
CA GLY A 139 6.56 19.93 4.46
C GLY A 139 6.63 18.99 5.66
N SER A 140 7.16 19.46 6.78
CA SER A 140 7.31 18.67 8.01
C SER A 140 5.98 18.37 8.69
N ILE A 141 5.06 19.31 8.74
CA ILE A 141 3.71 19.13 9.30
C ILE A 141 2.96 18.06 8.51
N SER A 142 3.00 18.11 7.19
CA SER A 142 2.32 17.13 6.34
C SER A 142 2.88 15.71 6.53
N GLU A 143 4.19 15.58 6.65
CA GLU A 143 4.84 14.28 6.93
C GLU A 143 4.45 13.76 8.33
N PHE A 144 4.41 14.64 9.31
CA PHE A 144 3.98 14.33 10.68
C PHE A 144 2.53 13.88 10.72
N GLU A 145 1.60 14.61 10.09
CA GLU A 145 0.18 14.24 10.02
C GLU A 145 -0.06 12.87 9.40
N LEU A 146 0.63 12.58 8.29
CA LEU A 146 0.60 11.25 7.65
C LEU A 146 1.15 10.16 8.60
N GLY A 147 2.22 10.48 9.33
CA GLY A 147 2.79 9.59 10.34
C GLY A 147 1.80 9.28 11.47
N VAL A 148 1.17 10.30 12.03
CA VAL A 148 0.15 10.17 13.08
C VAL A 148 -1.05 9.38 12.59
N LEU A 149 -1.57 9.69 11.38
CA LEU A 149 -2.69 8.95 10.80
C LEU A 149 -2.36 7.47 10.63
N ARG A 150 -1.16 7.17 10.11
CA ARG A 150 -0.69 5.80 9.93
C ARG A 150 -0.58 5.05 11.26
N THR A 151 -0.03 5.70 12.29
CA THR A 151 0.07 5.11 13.63
C THR A 151 -1.33 4.81 14.17
N ARG A 152 -2.26 5.78 14.12
CA ARG A 152 -3.64 5.57 14.56
C ARG A 152 -4.35 4.44 13.81
N MET A 153 -4.15 4.33 12.50
CA MET A 153 -4.71 3.24 11.69
C MET A 153 -4.16 1.87 12.12
N LEU A 154 -2.85 1.77 12.39
CA LEU A 154 -2.22 0.54 12.85
C LEU A 154 -2.70 0.15 14.26
N ASP A 155 -2.83 1.11 15.15
CA ASP A 155 -3.31 0.88 16.53
C ASP A 155 -4.78 0.47 16.53
N ALA A 156 -5.62 1.11 15.70
CA ALA A 156 -7.00 0.71 15.51
C ALA A 156 -7.13 -0.71 14.92
N ALA A 157 -6.26 -1.06 13.95
CA ALA A 157 -6.21 -2.41 13.39
C ALA A 157 -5.79 -3.44 14.43
N ARG A 158 -4.77 -3.16 15.25
CA ARG A 158 -4.33 -4.02 16.35
C ARG A 158 -5.42 -4.19 17.41
N SER A 159 -6.08 -3.10 17.80
CA SER A 159 -7.17 -3.13 18.74
C SER A 159 -8.35 -3.97 18.25
N LYS A 160 -8.73 -3.86 16.97
CA LYS A 160 -9.74 -4.75 16.37
C LYS A 160 -9.25 -6.20 16.28
N ALA A 161 -8.00 -6.41 15.95
CA ALA A 161 -7.41 -7.75 15.86
C ALA A 161 -7.38 -8.43 17.23
N SER A 162 -7.05 -7.71 18.32
CA SER A 162 -7.04 -8.27 19.69
C SER A 162 -8.42 -8.79 20.15
N ARG A 163 -9.49 -8.28 19.55
CA ARG A 163 -10.87 -8.75 19.78
C ARG A 163 -11.37 -9.73 18.72
N GLY A 164 -10.52 -10.08 17.71
CA GLY A 164 -10.94 -10.92 16.59
C GLY A 164 -11.84 -10.24 15.56
N GLU A 165 -12.09 -8.94 15.69
CA GLU A 165 -13.05 -8.17 14.87
C GLU A 165 -12.44 -7.64 13.57
N LEU A 166 -11.11 -7.66 13.43
CA LEU A 166 -10.47 -7.18 12.22
C LEU A 166 -10.73 -8.17 11.08
N ARG A 167 -11.50 -7.72 10.09
CA ARG A 167 -11.80 -8.52 8.89
C ARG A 167 -10.53 -8.66 8.03
N LEU A 168 -9.95 -9.83 8.07
CA LEU A 168 -8.85 -10.25 7.21
C LEU A 168 -9.42 -10.98 5.98
N SER A 169 -8.59 -11.15 4.94
CA SER A 169 -8.94 -12.09 3.87
C SER A 169 -9.02 -13.50 4.47
N VAL A 170 -10.15 -14.15 4.30
CA VAL A 170 -10.38 -15.51 4.78
C VAL A 170 -9.89 -16.53 3.75
N PRO A 171 -9.43 -17.71 4.19
CA PRO A 171 -9.11 -18.79 3.26
C PRO A 171 -10.40 -19.33 2.62
N PHE A 172 -10.25 -20.03 1.47
CA PHE A 172 -11.39 -20.70 0.85
C PHE A 172 -12.07 -21.66 1.85
N GLY A 173 -13.38 -21.87 1.66
CA GLY A 173 -14.22 -22.61 2.62
C GLY A 173 -14.77 -21.75 3.76
N TYR A 174 -14.43 -20.45 3.78
CA TYR A 174 -15.00 -19.47 4.70
C TYR A 174 -15.47 -18.21 3.95
N ILE A 175 -16.48 -17.57 4.50
CA ILE A 175 -17.03 -16.32 3.97
C ILE A 175 -17.43 -15.35 5.11
N TRP A 176 -17.34 -14.05 4.85
CA TRP A 176 -17.93 -13.03 5.69
C TRP A 176 -19.38 -12.79 5.28
N HIS A 177 -20.32 -13.32 6.06
CA HIS A 177 -21.74 -12.98 5.93
C HIS A 177 -22.00 -11.57 6.42
N ARG A 178 -22.96 -10.88 5.78
CA ARG A 178 -23.27 -9.49 6.07
C ARG A 178 -23.79 -9.29 7.50
N GLU A 179 -24.60 -10.22 7.97
CA GLU A 179 -25.26 -10.16 9.29
C GLU A 179 -24.68 -11.17 10.28
N ALA A 180 -24.42 -12.39 9.86
CA ALA A 180 -23.94 -13.46 10.72
C ALA A 180 -22.41 -13.45 10.99
N GLY A 181 -21.66 -12.55 10.39
CA GLY A 181 -20.22 -12.49 10.56
C GLY A 181 -19.45 -13.56 9.81
N LEU A 182 -18.38 -14.08 10.39
CA LEU A 182 -17.53 -15.11 9.80
C LEU A 182 -18.20 -16.48 9.92
N GLY A 183 -18.38 -17.17 8.81
CA GLY A 183 -18.96 -18.51 8.76
C GLY A 183 -18.32 -19.40 7.68
N LEU A 184 -18.73 -20.67 7.67
CA LEU A 184 -18.35 -21.59 6.60
C LEU A 184 -18.97 -21.14 5.27
N ASP A 185 -18.24 -21.34 4.18
CA ASP A 185 -18.78 -21.11 2.84
C ASP A 185 -19.94 -22.07 2.58
N PRO A 186 -21.10 -21.60 2.07
CA PRO A 186 -22.24 -22.47 1.78
C PRO A 186 -22.00 -23.48 0.66
N ASP A 187 -20.97 -23.30 -0.17
CA ASP A 187 -20.59 -24.30 -1.20
C ASP A 187 -19.99 -25.55 -0.54
N LEU A 188 -20.78 -26.60 -0.46
CA LEU A 188 -20.38 -27.85 0.15
C LEU A 188 -19.17 -28.49 -0.54
N ARG A 189 -18.98 -28.28 -1.84
CA ARG A 189 -17.81 -28.79 -2.58
C ARG A 189 -16.50 -28.24 -2.02
N LEU A 190 -16.48 -26.96 -1.63
CA LEU A 190 -15.32 -26.34 -0.99
C LEU A 190 -15.06 -26.99 0.38
N GLN A 191 -16.13 -27.18 1.16
CA GLN A 191 -16.03 -27.81 2.46
C GLN A 191 -15.54 -29.27 2.37
N GLU A 192 -16.06 -30.04 1.40
CA GLU A 192 -15.67 -31.42 1.19
C GLU A 192 -14.19 -31.59 0.86
N VAL A 193 -13.64 -30.75 -0.03
CA VAL A 193 -12.21 -30.80 -0.37
C VAL A 193 -11.34 -30.54 0.86
N ILE A 194 -11.73 -29.59 1.71
CA ILE A 194 -10.98 -29.27 2.94
C ILE A 194 -11.03 -30.45 3.90
N ARG A 195 -12.24 -31.00 4.19
CA ARG A 195 -12.40 -32.16 5.06
C ARG A 195 -11.62 -33.37 4.56
N LEU A 196 -11.64 -33.60 3.26
CA LEU A 196 -10.93 -34.70 2.64
C LEU A 196 -9.41 -34.57 2.80
N ILE A 197 -8.85 -33.36 2.68
CA ILE A 197 -7.41 -33.13 2.91
C ILE A 197 -7.04 -33.51 4.35
N PHE A 198 -7.82 -33.09 5.36
CA PHE A 198 -7.54 -33.40 6.75
C PHE A 198 -7.76 -34.92 7.04
N ALA A 199 -8.82 -35.54 6.55
CA ALA A 199 -9.08 -36.94 6.72
C ALA A 199 -7.94 -37.80 6.15
N ARG A 200 -7.53 -37.54 4.91
CA ARG A 200 -6.40 -38.26 4.29
C ARG A 200 -5.07 -38.03 4.98
N PHE A 201 -4.85 -36.78 5.48
CA PHE A 201 -3.64 -36.55 6.23
C PHE A 201 -3.60 -37.29 7.56
N HIS A 202 -4.75 -37.44 8.20
CA HIS A 202 -4.88 -38.27 9.40
C HIS A 202 -4.55 -39.75 9.13
N GLU A 203 -5.00 -40.28 7.98
CA GLU A 203 -4.79 -41.67 7.58
C GLU A 203 -3.37 -41.94 7.09
N LEU A 204 -2.84 -41.05 6.22
CA LEU A 204 -1.61 -41.30 5.49
C LEU A 204 -0.36 -40.66 6.18
N GLY A 205 -0.55 -39.74 7.09
CA GLY A 205 0.52 -39.08 7.84
C GLY A 205 1.49 -38.23 7.02
N SER A 206 1.31 -38.11 5.69
CA SER A 206 2.21 -37.40 4.79
C SER A 206 1.47 -36.55 3.78
N ALA A 207 1.81 -35.24 3.73
CA ALA A 207 1.21 -34.32 2.75
C ALA A 207 1.48 -34.73 1.29
N ARG A 208 2.62 -35.39 1.02
CA ARG A 208 2.93 -35.92 -0.30
C ARG A 208 2.02 -37.06 -0.68
N GLN A 209 1.77 -37.98 0.25
CA GLN A 209 0.82 -39.12 0.02
C GLN A 209 -0.60 -38.61 -0.15
N VAL A 210 -1.04 -37.61 0.61
CA VAL A 210 -2.32 -36.92 0.42
C VAL A 210 -2.43 -36.38 -1.00
N LEU A 211 -1.41 -35.66 -1.48
CA LEU A 211 -1.40 -35.16 -2.85
C LEU A 211 -1.54 -36.26 -3.89
N LEU A 212 -0.79 -37.37 -3.75
CA LEU A 212 -0.81 -38.49 -4.69
C LEU A 212 -2.19 -39.19 -4.70
N SER A 213 -2.76 -39.41 -3.53
CA SER A 213 -4.09 -39.99 -3.38
C SER A 213 -5.17 -39.08 -4.01
N MET A 214 -5.14 -37.77 -3.73
CA MET A 214 -6.12 -36.86 -4.34
C MET A 214 -5.98 -36.75 -5.86
N LYS A 215 -4.77 -36.87 -6.39
CA LYS A 215 -4.53 -36.89 -7.83
C LYS A 215 -5.04 -38.18 -8.48
N ALA A 216 -4.86 -39.36 -7.82
CA ALA A 216 -5.36 -40.60 -8.29
C ALA A 216 -6.90 -40.59 -8.44
N ASP A 217 -7.57 -39.92 -7.51
CA ASP A 217 -9.03 -39.75 -7.53
C ASP A 217 -9.49 -38.56 -8.36
N GLN A 218 -8.58 -37.89 -9.10
CA GLN A 218 -8.86 -36.74 -9.97
C GLN A 218 -9.53 -35.56 -9.23
N ILE A 219 -9.23 -35.36 -7.94
CA ILE A 219 -9.82 -34.30 -7.15
C ILE A 219 -9.17 -32.94 -7.51
N HIS A 220 -10.01 -32.00 -7.88
CA HIS A 220 -9.63 -30.64 -8.21
C HIS A 220 -9.65 -29.76 -6.95
N PHE A 221 -8.83 -28.69 -7.00
CA PHE A 221 -8.69 -27.73 -5.92
C PHE A 221 -9.23 -26.38 -6.36
N PRO A 222 -10.02 -25.68 -5.52
CA PRO A 222 -10.58 -24.39 -5.85
C PRO A 222 -9.48 -23.31 -5.86
N ARG A 223 -9.44 -22.54 -6.94
CA ARG A 223 -8.60 -21.34 -7.09
C ARG A 223 -9.52 -20.14 -7.28
N PRO A 224 -9.30 -19.00 -6.63
CA PRO A 224 -10.03 -17.77 -6.92
C PRO A 224 -9.94 -17.45 -8.42
N SER A 225 -11.08 -17.17 -9.06
CA SER A 225 -11.11 -16.81 -10.47
C SER A 225 -10.48 -15.43 -10.70
N ASP A 226 -9.75 -15.27 -11.81
CA ASP A 226 -9.13 -13.98 -12.20
C ASP A 226 -10.18 -12.95 -12.70
N GLU A 227 -11.46 -13.33 -12.85
CA GLU A 227 -12.54 -12.43 -13.30
C GLU A 227 -13.01 -11.41 -12.25
N GLY A 228 -12.27 -11.22 -11.18
CA GLY A 228 -12.48 -10.11 -10.23
C GLY A 228 -13.71 -10.21 -9.33
N ARG A 229 -14.49 -11.28 -9.40
CA ARG A 229 -15.60 -11.57 -8.47
C ARG A 229 -15.12 -12.55 -7.39
N MET A 230 -15.05 -12.08 -6.16
CA MET A 230 -14.59 -12.86 -4.99
C MET A 230 -15.44 -14.14 -4.69
N THR A 231 -16.42 -14.46 -5.51
CA THR A 231 -17.38 -15.53 -5.30
C THR A 231 -17.28 -16.66 -6.32
N SER A 232 -16.40 -16.58 -7.30
CA SER A 232 -16.20 -17.64 -8.28
C SER A 232 -14.86 -18.33 -8.11
N PHE A 233 -14.88 -19.68 -8.23
CA PHE A 233 -13.67 -20.51 -8.13
C PHE A 233 -13.49 -21.31 -9.41
N ASP A 234 -12.26 -21.31 -9.93
CA ASP A 234 -11.83 -22.20 -10.99
C ASP A 234 -11.29 -23.49 -10.36
N TRP A 235 -11.79 -24.65 -10.79
CA TRP A 235 -11.35 -25.94 -10.30
C TRP A 235 -10.13 -26.40 -11.08
N THR A 236 -8.98 -26.47 -10.43
CA THR A 236 -7.69 -26.82 -11.04
C THR A 236 -7.10 -28.07 -10.40
N PRO A 237 -6.23 -28.84 -11.09
CA PRO A 237 -5.54 -29.97 -10.47
C PRO A 237 -4.79 -29.55 -9.21
N ILE A 238 -4.96 -30.32 -8.13
CA ILE A 238 -4.34 -30.03 -6.84
C ILE A 238 -2.81 -30.07 -6.93
N ARG A 239 -2.15 -29.15 -6.21
CA ARG A 239 -0.69 -29.05 -6.11
C ARG A 239 -0.24 -29.22 -4.66
N TYR A 240 1.01 -29.66 -4.45
CA TYR A 240 1.58 -29.85 -3.12
C TYR A 240 1.44 -28.63 -2.22
N ARG A 241 1.70 -27.45 -2.75
CA ARG A 241 1.53 -26.19 -2.03
C ARG A 241 0.12 -25.96 -1.49
N ASN A 242 -0.90 -26.46 -2.19
CA ASN A 242 -2.29 -26.30 -1.77
C ASN A 242 -2.56 -27.16 -0.53
N VAL A 243 -2.10 -28.43 -0.53
CA VAL A 243 -2.20 -29.32 0.63
C VAL A 243 -1.49 -28.73 1.83
N ILE A 244 -0.25 -28.29 1.68
CA ILE A 244 0.53 -27.66 2.76
C ILE A 244 -0.13 -26.36 3.26
N ALA A 245 -0.67 -25.55 2.37
CA ALA A 245 -1.33 -24.30 2.75
C ALA A 245 -2.58 -24.55 3.61
N VAL A 246 -3.35 -25.60 3.32
CA VAL A 246 -4.50 -26.01 4.13
C VAL A 246 -4.02 -26.56 5.49
N LEU A 247 -3.12 -27.53 5.49
CA LEU A 247 -2.65 -28.19 6.72
C LEU A 247 -1.94 -27.24 7.70
N LYS A 248 -1.25 -26.20 7.19
CA LYS A 248 -0.52 -25.22 8.01
C LYS A 248 -1.35 -24.01 8.41
N ASN A 249 -2.58 -23.87 7.94
CA ASN A 249 -3.38 -22.70 8.26
C ASN A 249 -4.23 -22.91 9.52
N PRO A 250 -3.94 -22.22 10.64
CA PRO A 250 -4.67 -22.37 11.90
C PRO A 250 -6.13 -21.93 11.81
N PHE A 251 -6.50 -21.18 10.76
CA PHE A 251 -7.87 -20.75 10.54
C PHE A 251 -8.83 -21.93 10.39
N TYR A 252 -8.40 -23.04 9.77
CA TYR A 252 -9.20 -24.24 9.65
C TYR A 252 -9.44 -24.98 10.98
N ALA A 253 -8.67 -24.61 12.03
CA ALA A 253 -8.89 -25.09 13.40
C ALA A 253 -9.74 -24.12 14.23
N GLY A 254 -10.48 -23.21 13.62
CA GLY A 254 -11.30 -22.22 14.32
C GLY A 254 -10.52 -21.13 15.05
N VAL A 255 -9.24 -20.92 14.68
CA VAL A 255 -8.34 -19.99 15.37
C VAL A 255 -8.13 -18.74 14.55
N TYR A 256 -8.49 -17.58 15.14
CA TYR A 256 -8.16 -16.28 14.58
C TYR A 256 -6.73 -15.92 14.91
N VAL A 257 -5.98 -15.46 13.92
CA VAL A 257 -4.56 -15.12 14.08
C VAL A 257 -4.24 -13.80 13.40
N TYR A 258 -3.49 -12.95 14.11
CA TYR A 258 -2.94 -11.71 13.56
C TYR A 258 -1.43 -11.62 13.85
N GLY A 259 -0.66 -11.04 12.92
CA GLY A 259 0.78 -10.87 13.10
C GLY A 259 1.60 -12.16 12.95
N LYS A 260 1.10 -13.19 12.23
CA LYS A 260 1.79 -14.46 11.98
C LYS A 260 2.98 -14.38 11.03
N SER A 261 3.17 -13.25 10.37
CA SER A 261 4.28 -13.04 9.43
C SER A 261 4.97 -11.70 9.68
N GLU A 262 6.23 -11.62 9.30
CA GLU A 262 7.04 -10.42 9.40
C GLU A 262 7.62 -9.99 8.06
N LYS A 263 8.02 -8.73 8.01
CA LYS A 263 8.80 -8.17 6.92
C LYS A 263 10.27 -8.25 7.30
N ARG A 264 11.11 -8.68 6.37
CA ARG A 264 12.58 -8.68 6.57
C ARG A 264 13.22 -7.72 5.59
N THR A 265 14.20 -6.97 6.07
CA THR A 265 15.05 -6.13 5.23
C THR A 265 16.42 -6.75 5.17
N SER A 266 16.89 -7.06 3.97
CA SER A 266 18.24 -7.55 3.71
C SER A 266 18.99 -6.57 2.80
N ILE A 267 20.30 -6.51 2.92
CA ILE A 267 21.14 -5.75 2.01
C ILE A 267 21.63 -6.74 0.93
N VAL A 268 21.23 -6.51 -0.31
CA VAL A 268 21.67 -7.30 -1.47
C VAL A 268 22.34 -6.34 -2.44
N GLU A 269 23.59 -6.62 -2.78
CA GLU A 269 24.42 -5.78 -3.67
C GLU A 269 24.46 -4.30 -3.24
N GLY A 270 24.60 -4.04 -1.93
CA GLY A 270 24.63 -2.68 -1.36
C GLY A 270 23.30 -1.94 -1.35
N ARG A 271 22.17 -2.59 -1.72
CA ARG A 271 20.83 -2.02 -1.73
C ARG A 271 19.93 -2.71 -0.71
N ALA A 272 19.20 -1.93 0.07
CA ALA A 272 18.20 -2.45 0.99
C ALA A 272 17.02 -3.05 0.22
N ARG A 273 16.82 -4.37 0.33
CA ARG A 273 15.69 -5.10 -0.26
C ARG A 273 14.75 -5.57 0.84
N ARG A 274 13.48 -5.23 0.72
CA ARG A 274 12.42 -5.71 1.63
C ARG A 274 11.77 -6.95 1.06
N SER A 275 11.68 -8.00 1.86
CA SER A 275 10.92 -9.22 1.59
C SER A 275 9.76 -9.37 2.58
N TYR A 276 8.67 -10.00 2.14
CA TYR A 276 7.42 -10.10 2.90
C TYR A 276 7.03 -11.56 3.08
N GLY A 277 6.13 -11.82 4.05
CA GLY A 277 5.53 -13.16 4.21
C GLY A 277 6.40 -14.17 4.96
N HIS A 278 7.43 -13.73 5.68
CA HIS A 278 8.23 -14.63 6.53
C HIS A 278 7.40 -15.06 7.74
N GLY A 279 7.11 -16.37 7.85
CA GLY A 279 6.35 -16.93 8.95
C GLY A 279 7.09 -16.79 10.28
N LYS A 280 6.35 -16.43 11.33
CA LYS A 280 6.82 -16.42 12.71
C LYS A 280 6.44 -17.71 13.40
N PRO A 281 7.22 -18.19 14.40
CA PRO A 281 6.82 -19.30 15.29
C PRO A 281 5.48 -19.00 15.98
N ILE A 282 4.67 -20.02 16.22
CA ILE A 282 3.31 -19.88 16.80
C ILE A 282 3.32 -19.05 18.09
N GLY A 283 4.28 -19.27 18.99
CA GLY A 283 4.39 -18.54 20.27
C GLY A 283 4.73 -17.05 20.16
N THR A 284 5.06 -16.56 18.96
CA THR A 284 5.43 -15.15 18.72
C THR A 284 4.38 -14.37 17.91
N TRP A 285 3.22 -14.96 17.67
CA TRP A 285 2.12 -14.29 16.99
C TRP A 285 1.54 -13.18 17.88
N GLU A 286 1.18 -12.03 17.29
CA GLU A 286 0.69 -10.89 18.06
C GLU A 286 -0.68 -11.16 18.70
N VAL A 287 -1.56 -11.86 17.96
CA VAL A 287 -2.90 -12.25 18.46
C VAL A 287 -3.20 -13.68 18.02
N MET A 288 -3.69 -14.49 18.94
CA MET A 288 -4.22 -15.82 18.70
C MET A 288 -5.45 -16.05 19.58
N ILE A 289 -6.61 -16.20 18.96
CA ILE A 289 -7.89 -16.45 19.66
C ILE A 289 -8.41 -17.80 19.19
N LYS A 290 -8.42 -18.78 20.11
CA LYS A 290 -9.00 -20.11 19.87
C LYS A 290 -10.51 -20.04 19.95
N ASP A 291 -11.16 -20.97 19.29
CA ASP A 291 -12.65 -21.08 19.26
C ASP A 291 -13.37 -19.80 18.81
N HIS A 292 -12.71 -19.04 17.93
CA HIS A 292 -13.24 -17.79 17.40
C HIS A 292 -14.37 -18.01 16.36
N HIS A 293 -14.28 -19.08 15.60
CA HIS A 293 -15.25 -19.46 14.56
C HIS A 293 -15.29 -20.97 14.38
N ALA A 294 -16.29 -21.45 13.66
CA ALA A 294 -16.42 -22.88 13.38
C ALA A 294 -15.20 -23.38 12.58
N GLY A 295 -14.45 -24.33 13.14
CA GLY A 295 -13.32 -24.99 12.48
C GLY A 295 -13.73 -26.23 11.69
N TYR A 296 -12.92 -26.64 10.74
CA TYR A 296 -13.01 -27.95 10.06
C TYR A 296 -12.40 -29.05 10.91
N ILE A 297 -11.42 -28.70 11.76
CA ILE A 297 -10.75 -29.55 12.74
C ILE A 297 -10.65 -28.82 14.08
N GLY A 298 -10.38 -29.56 15.16
CA GLY A 298 -10.07 -28.97 16.46
C GLY A 298 -8.61 -28.54 16.58
N TRP A 299 -8.32 -27.67 17.58
CA TRP A 299 -6.96 -27.19 17.82
C TRP A 299 -5.96 -28.29 18.15
N THR A 300 -6.36 -29.29 18.96
CA THR A 300 -5.51 -30.44 19.30
C THR A 300 -5.09 -31.25 18.06
N GLU A 301 -6.01 -31.41 17.12
CA GLU A 301 -5.71 -32.06 15.85
C GLU A 301 -4.77 -31.23 14.99
N TYR A 302 -4.96 -29.93 14.96
CA TYR A 302 -4.04 -29.02 14.27
C TYR A 302 -2.62 -29.13 14.83
N GLU A 303 -2.43 -29.09 16.15
CA GLU A 303 -1.11 -29.24 16.79
C GLU A 303 -0.45 -30.58 16.45
N ARG A 304 -1.24 -31.67 16.48
CA ARG A 304 -0.77 -33.00 16.06
C ARG A 304 -0.30 -32.99 14.61
N ASN A 305 -1.08 -32.35 13.72
CA ASN A 305 -0.75 -32.24 12.31
C ASN A 305 0.53 -31.41 12.08
N GLN A 306 0.75 -30.34 12.85
CA GLN A 306 1.99 -29.57 12.77
C GLN A 306 3.21 -30.39 13.21
N LYS A 307 3.09 -31.17 14.31
CA LYS A 307 4.16 -32.08 14.76
C LYS A 307 4.48 -33.11 13.68
N GLN A 308 3.47 -33.74 13.09
CA GLN A 308 3.65 -34.72 12.03
C GLN A 308 4.31 -34.10 10.78
N LEU A 309 3.91 -32.90 10.38
CA LEU A 309 4.53 -32.19 9.27
C LEU A 309 6.02 -31.84 9.56
N ALA A 310 6.37 -31.55 10.80
CA ALA A 310 7.75 -31.28 11.18
C ALA A 310 8.62 -32.55 11.13
N LEU A 311 8.06 -33.73 11.48
CA LEU A 311 8.76 -35.01 11.39
C LEU A 311 9.01 -35.46 9.95
N ASN A 312 8.20 -34.97 9.00
CA ASN A 312 8.29 -35.34 7.59
C ASN A 312 9.21 -34.41 6.78
N ASN A 313 9.76 -33.36 7.37
CA ASN A 313 10.74 -32.46 6.77
C ASN A 313 12.14 -32.93 7.09
#